data_266122d484d584ee0ff46a7c56163662
#
_entry.id   266122d484d584ee0ff46a7c56163662
#
_cell.length_a   1.000
_cell.length_b   1.000
_cell.length_c   1.000
_cell.angle_alpha   90.00
_cell.angle_beta   90.00
_cell.angle_gamma   90.00
#
_symmetry.space_group_name_H-M   'P 1'
#
loop_
_entity.id
_entity.type
_entity.pdbx_description
1 polymer ?
#
loop_
_entity_poly.entity_id
_entity_poly.type
_entity_poly.pdbx_seq_one_letter_code
_entity_poly.pdbx_strand_id
1 'polypeptide(L)'
;ERESVQKSIEVSEIQKEIVLYEYGKSNKKVLLVHGWSGRGTQLVKIADELLKMGYMTISFDAPAHGKSKGNSSIMIEFIASILEIEKQYGPFEFAVGHSLGGMSVLNAIKQNLQVKKAVIIGSGDIIQDIIDDFICKLQLRPEYGIKLRNHFEAKFGGKMDDYSAYKAAEKTEIPVLVIHDKDDDDVSVKAAYNIQKHLKQSEIMITEGLGHRKILGDETAIQNI
;
A
#
# COMPACT_ATOMS: atom_id res chain seq x y z
N GLU A 1 5.46 1.45 -18.27
CA GLU A 1 4.14 1.11 -18.84
C GLU A 1 4.28 0.53 -20.25
N ARG A 2 5.10 1.11 -21.14
CA ARG A 2 5.30 0.61 -22.51
C ARG A 2 5.96 -0.76 -22.59
N GLU A 3 6.73 -1.14 -21.58
CA GLU A 3 7.49 -2.40 -21.51
C GLU A 3 6.80 -3.47 -20.66
N SER A 4 5.67 -3.15 -20.03
CA SER A 4 4.88 -4.08 -19.23
C SER A 4 3.75 -4.71 -20.05
N VAL A 5 3.44 -5.96 -19.77
CA VAL A 5 2.22 -6.61 -20.26
C VAL A 5 1.06 -6.15 -19.38
N GLN A 6 0.04 -5.56 -19.99
CA GLN A 6 -1.17 -5.11 -19.31
C GLN A 6 -2.26 -6.16 -19.44
N LYS A 7 -2.96 -6.43 -18.36
CA LYS A 7 -4.09 -7.35 -18.31
C LYS A 7 -5.22 -6.74 -17.48
N SER A 8 -6.44 -7.11 -17.77
CA SER A 8 -7.58 -6.87 -16.89
C SER A 8 -7.88 -8.14 -16.10
N ILE A 9 -8.15 -8.00 -14.82
CA ILE A 9 -8.61 -9.07 -13.95
C ILE A 9 -9.85 -8.63 -13.19
N GLU A 10 -10.75 -9.56 -12.95
CA GLU A 10 -11.91 -9.35 -12.10
C GLU A 10 -11.55 -9.66 -10.65
N VAL A 11 -11.86 -8.73 -9.75
CA VAL A 11 -11.78 -8.92 -8.29
C VAL A 11 -13.19 -9.33 -7.82
N SER A 12 -13.41 -10.62 -7.73
CA SER A 12 -14.76 -11.20 -7.52
C SER A 12 -15.41 -10.70 -6.23
N GLU A 13 -14.65 -10.53 -5.15
CA GLU A 13 -15.15 -10.08 -3.84
C GLU A 13 -15.85 -8.71 -3.91
N ILE A 14 -15.35 -7.82 -4.74
CA ILE A 14 -15.86 -6.45 -4.89
C ILE A 14 -16.59 -6.22 -6.21
N GLN A 15 -16.68 -7.23 -7.08
CA GLN A 15 -17.30 -7.19 -8.42
C GLN A 15 -16.78 -6.02 -9.27
N LYS A 16 -15.46 -5.82 -9.27
CA LYS A 16 -14.78 -4.78 -10.03
C LYS A 16 -13.63 -5.34 -10.86
N GLU A 17 -13.46 -4.79 -12.06
CA GLU A 17 -12.31 -5.05 -12.92
C GLU A 17 -11.18 -4.07 -12.60
N ILE A 18 -9.96 -4.57 -12.50
CA ILE A 18 -8.74 -3.78 -12.31
C ILE A 18 -7.73 -4.06 -13.42
N VAL A 19 -6.85 -3.09 -13.69
CA VAL A 19 -5.75 -3.24 -14.65
C VAL A 19 -4.48 -3.62 -13.90
N LEU A 20 -3.85 -4.69 -14.37
CA LEU A 20 -2.63 -5.27 -13.83
C LEU A 20 -1.49 -5.08 -14.83
N TYR A 21 -0.29 -4.89 -14.32
CA TYR A 21 0.95 -4.73 -15.08
C TYR A 21 1.97 -5.79 -14.67
N GLU A 22 2.34 -6.65 -15.63
CA GLU A 22 3.46 -7.58 -15.48
C GLU A 22 4.70 -6.97 -16.10
N TYR A 23 5.79 -6.81 -15.34
CA TYR A 23 7.04 -6.25 -15.81
C TYR A 23 8.21 -7.16 -15.51
N GLY A 24 8.92 -7.58 -16.58
CA GLY A 24 9.98 -8.58 -16.54
C GLY A 24 9.47 -10.01 -16.73
N LYS A 25 10.41 -10.96 -16.63
CA LYS A 25 10.13 -12.41 -16.72
C LYS A 25 10.99 -13.13 -15.69
N SER A 26 10.36 -13.68 -14.67
CA SER A 26 11.03 -14.46 -13.62
C SER A 26 10.01 -15.28 -12.84
N ASN A 27 10.46 -16.38 -12.24
CA ASN A 27 9.66 -17.13 -11.27
C ASN A 27 9.67 -16.44 -9.88
N LYS A 28 10.62 -15.53 -9.64
CA LYS A 28 10.69 -14.71 -8.43
C LYS A 28 9.88 -13.44 -8.66
N LYS A 29 8.71 -13.34 -8.05
CA LYS A 29 7.77 -12.25 -8.27
C LYS A 29 7.66 -11.34 -7.05
N VAL A 30 7.52 -10.04 -7.28
CA VAL A 30 7.32 -9.01 -6.27
C VAL A 30 6.02 -8.26 -6.56
N LEU A 31 5.20 -8.07 -5.55
CA LEU A 31 3.97 -7.29 -5.66
C LEU A 31 4.26 -5.82 -5.29
N LEU A 32 3.85 -4.89 -6.15
CA LEU A 32 3.99 -3.45 -5.93
C LEU A 32 2.61 -2.79 -5.80
N VAL A 33 2.38 -2.08 -4.70
CA VAL A 33 1.09 -1.48 -4.38
C VAL A 33 1.21 0.03 -4.21
N HIS A 34 0.53 0.78 -5.07
CA HIS A 34 0.54 2.24 -5.07
C HIS A 34 -0.29 2.85 -3.93
N GLY A 35 -0.08 4.15 -3.65
CA GLY A 35 -0.85 4.92 -2.70
C GLY A 35 -2.13 5.53 -3.28
N TRP A 36 -2.86 6.27 -2.42
CA TRP A 36 -4.04 7.03 -2.83
C TRP A 36 -3.70 8.03 -3.95
N SER A 37 -4.60 8.17 -4.92
CA SER A 37 -4.38 8.98 -6.13
C SER A 37 -3.15 8.57 -6.96
N GLY A 38 -2.56 7.40 -6.68
CA GLY A 38 -1.47 6.80 -7.44
C GLY A 38 -1.97 5.94 -8.61
N ARG A 39 -1.09 5.09 -9.10
CA ARG A 39 -1.36 4.10 -10.15
C ARG A 39 -0.28 3.01 -10.16
N GLY A 40 -0.52 1.90 -10.81
CA GLY A 40 0.38 0.74 -10.84
C GLY A 40 1.81 1.04 -11.30
N THR A 41 2.02 2.11 -12.08
CA THR A 41 3.35 2.54 -12.55
C THR A 41 4.06 3.53 -11.61
N GLN A 42 3.49 3.84 -10.45
CA GLN A 42 4.07 4.81 -9.51
C GLN A 42 5.42 4.35 -8.94
N LEU A 43 5.57 3.03 -8.72
CA LEU A 43 6.78 2.44 -8.14
C LEU A 43 7.77 1.95 -9.21
N VAL A 44 7.77 2.57 -10.42
CA VAL A 44 8.57 2.10 -11.56
C VAL A 44 10.06 2.08 -11.28
N LYS A 45 10.61 3.02 -10.51
CA LYS A 45 12.04 3.04 -10.17
C LYS A 45 12.45 1.83 -9.33
N ILE A 46 11.59 1.45 -8.38
CA ILE A 46 11.74 0.23 -7.59
C ILE A 46 11.64 -0.99 -8.50
N ALA A 47 10.65 -1.02 -9.40
CA ALA A 47 10.49 -2.11 -10.36
C ALA A 47 11.73 -2.29 -11.26
N ASP A 48 12.31 -1.20 -11.75
CA ASP A 48 13.51 -1.24 -12.61
C ASP A 48 14.72 -1.87 -11.88
N GLU A 49 14.94 -1.53 -10.60
CA GLU A 49 16.01 -2.13 -9.81
C GLU A 49 15.73 -3.61 -9.50
N LEU A 50 14.50 -3.96 -9.16
CA LEU A 50 14.12 -5.35 -8.93
C LEU A 50 14.30 -6.22 -10.19
N LEU A 51 14.05 -5.66 -11.38
CA LEU A 51 14.34 -6.36 -12.63
C LEU A 51 15.83 -6.66 -12.80
N LYS A 52 16.71 -5.70 -12.48
CA LYS A 52 18.18 -5.90 -12.54
C LYS A 52 18.62 -7.01 -11.57
N MET A 53 17.90 -7.18 -10.45
CA MET A 53 18.12 -8.24 -9.48
C MET A 53 17.47 -9.59 -9.86
N GLY A 54 16.86 -9.67 -11.05
CA GLY A 54 16.27 -10.90 -11.57
C GLY A 54 14.85 -11.20 -11.06
N TYR A 55 14.14 -10.21 -10.53
CA TYR A 55 12.72 -10.34 -10.17
C TYR A 55 11.83 -9.92 -11.34
N MET A 56 10.62 -10.45 -11.35
CA MET A 56 9.48 -9.93 -12.10
C MET A 56 8.60 -9.14 -11.14
N THR A 57 8.07 -8.00 -11.56
CA THR A 57 7.14 -7.24 -10.73
C THR A 57 5.72 -7.32 -11.27
N ILE A 58 4.78 -7.44 -10.35
CA ILE A 58 3.34 -7.33 -10.58
C ILE A 58 2.87 -6.07 -9.87
N SER A 59 2.28 -5.14 -10.59
CA SER A 59 1.61 -3.97 -10.04
C SER A 59 0.22 -3.83 -10.64
N PHE A 60 -0.62 -2.99 -10.07
CA PHE A 60 -1.99 -2.82 -10.54
C PHE A 60 -2.48 -1.40 -10.30
N ASP A 61 -3.47 -1.00 -11.07
CA ASP A 61 -4.29 0.17 -10.76
C ASP A 61 -5.46 -0.30 -9.89
N ALA A 62 -5.55 0.16 -8.66
CA ALA A 62 -6.69 -0.14 -7.80
C ALA A 62 -8.02 0.41 -8.40
N PRO A 63 -9.20 -0.06 -7.95
CA PRO A 63 -10.47 0.49 -8.44
C PRO A 63 -10.48 2.01 -8.45
N ALA A 64 -11.01 2.62 -9.50
CA ALA A 64 -11.04 4.06 -9.73
C ALA A 64 -9.68 4.79 -9.76
N HIS A 65 -8.58 4.05 -9.97
CA HIS A 65 -7.24 4.60 -10.15
C HIS A 65 -6.69 4.22 -11.53
N GLY A 66 -5.78 5.07 -12.05
CA GLY A 66 -5.10 4.82 -13.32
C GLY A 66 -6.05 4.47 -14.47
N LYS A 67 -5.94 3.24 -15.01
CA LYS A 67 -6.80 2.72 -16.08
C LYS A 67 -7.95 1.85 -15.58
N SER A 68 -7.98 1.53 -14.30
CA SER A 68 -9.08 0.78 -13.69
C SER A 68 -10.33 1.64 -13.62
N LYS A 69 -11.46 1.07 -14.06
CA LYS A 69 -12.75 1.77 -14.08
C LYS A 69 -13.26 2.05 -12.66
N GLY A 70 -14.16 3.01 -12.56
CA GLY A 70 -14.85 3.38 -11.33
C GLY A 70 -14.75 4.88 -11.04
N ASN A 71 -15.47 5.32 -10.02
CA ASN A 71 -15.52 6.71 -9.57
C ASN A 71 -15.25 6.84 -8.06
N SER A 72 -15.04 5.72 -7.39
CA SER A 72 -14.71 5.68 -5.97
C SER A 72 -13.87 4.44 -5.65
N SER A 73 -13.02 4.57 -4.64
CA SER A 73 -12.23 3.48 -4.09
C SER A 73 -12.06 3.66 -2.58
N ILE A 74 -11.78 2.57 -1.89
CA ILE A 74 -11.49 2.54 -0.45
C ILE A 74 -10.42 1.49 -0.17
N MET A 75 -9.76 1.55 0.98
CA MET A 75 -8.69 0.64 1.34
C MET A 75 -9.10 -0.84 1.29
N ILE A 76 -10.34 -1.17 1.66
CA ILE A 76 -10.87 -2.55 1.59
C ILE A 76 -10.80 -3.09 0.16
N GLU A 77 -11.03 -2.24 -0.84
CA GLU A 77 -10.94 -2.64 -2.26
C GLU A 77 -9.49 -2.84 -2.71
N PHE A 78 -8.52 -2.09 -2.15
CA PHE A 78 -7.10 -2.37 -2.34
C PHE A 78 -6.72 -3.73 -1.78
N ILE A 79 -7.18 -4.05 -0.56
CA ILE A 79 -6.91 -5.33 0.10
C ILE A 79 -7.49 -6.49 -0.72
N ALA A 80 -8.75 -6.40 -1.13
CA ALA A 80 -9.39 -7.41 -1.98
C ALA A 80 -8.64 -7.61 -3.31
N SER A 81 -8.18 -6.51 -3.92
CA SER A 81 -7.36 -6.57 -5.15
C SER A 81 -6.03 -7.28 -4.92
N ILE A 82 -5.34 -6.99 -3.82
CA ILE A 82 -4.07 -7.65 -3.44
C ILE A 82 -4.27 -9.16 -3.28
N LEU A 83 -5.32 -9.58 -2.57
CA LEU A 83 -5.61 -11.00 -2.32
C LEU A 83 -6.03 -11.73 -3.60
N GLU A 84 -6.81 -11.11 -4.47
CA GLU A 84 -7.15 -11.69 -5.76
C GLU A 84 -5.93 -11.83 -6.68
N ILE A 85 -5.04 -10.82 -6.70
CA ILE A 85 -3.78 -10.89 -7.45
C ILE A 85 -2.88 -12.00 -6.90
N GLU A 86 -2.79 -12.16 -5.59
CA GLU A 86 -2.01 -13.25 -4.99
C GLU A 86 -2.55 -14.62 -5.40
N LYS A 87 -3.85 -14.81 -5.37
CA LYS A 87 -4.51 -16.05 -5.77
C LYS A 87 -4.24 -16.41 -7.24
N GLN A 88 -4.19 -15.44 -8.15
CA GLN A 88 -4.01 -15.68 -9.58
C GLN A 88 -2.54 -15.68 -10.02
N TYR A 89 -1.70 -14.89 -9.39
CA TYR A 89 -0.32 -14.62 -9.81
C TYR A 89 0.73 -15.02 -8.76
N GLY A 90 0.34 -15.31 -7.54
CA GLY A 90 1.26 -15.74 -6.49
C GLY A 90 2.00 -17.07 -6.78
N PRO A 91 2.85 -17.53 -5.90
CA PRO A 91 3.31 -16.83 -4.71
C PRO A 91 4.23 -15.65 -5.03
N PHE A 92 4.32 -14.69 -4.09
CA PHE A 92 5.25 -13.56 -4.17
C PHE A 92 6.40 -13.74 -3.17
N GLU A 93 7.62 -13.33 -3.57
CA GLU A 93 8.75 -13.30 -2.65
C GLU A 93 8.53 -12.25 -1.56
N PHE A 94 8.06 -11.07 -1.95
CA PHE A 94 7.68 -10.01 -1.04
C PHE A 94 6.71 -9.01 -1.70
N ALA A 95 6.17 -8.11 -0.88
CA ALA A 95 5.33 -7.02 -1.32
C ALA A 95 5.92 -5.68 -0.91
N VAL A 96 5.81 -4.67 -1.78
CA VAL A 96 6.18 -3.28 -1.51
C VAL A 96 4.93 -2.42 -1.62
N GLY A 97 4.61 -1.67 -0.57
CA GLY A 97 3.46 -0.76 -0.55
C GLY A 97 3.86 0.68 -0.22
N HIS A 98 3.30 1.64 -0.95
CA HIS A 98 3.50 3.06 -0.70
C HIS A 98 2.23 3.69 -0.10
N SER A 99 2.38 4.48 0.96
CA SER A 99 1.28 5.25 1.56
C SER A 99 0.08 4.33 1.92
N LEU A 100 -1.12 4.57 1.37
CA LEU A 100 -2.28 3.68 1.50
C LEU A 100 -1.97 2.25 1.06
N GLY A 101 -1.10 2.07 0.04
CA GLY A 101 -0.64 0.75 -0.39
C GLY A 101 0.12 0.00 0.69
N GLY A 102 0.91 0.69 1.52
CA GLY A 102 1.59 0.09 2.67
C GLY A 102 0.62 -0.40 3.73
N MET A 103 -0.37 0.42 4.08
CA MET A 103 -1.48 0.02 4.97
C MET A 103 -2.23 -1.20 4.42
N SER A 104 -2.49 -1.20 3.11
CA SER A 104 -3.21 -2.28 2.42
C SER A 104 -2.41 -3.58 2.41
N VAL A 105 -1.09 -3.52 2.21
CA VAL A 105 -0.19 -4.69 2.29
C VAL A 105 -0.21 -5.30 3.69
N LEU A 106 -0.05 -4.50 4.75
CA LEU A 106 -0.11 -5.02 6.12
C LEU A 106 -1.48 -5.66 6.44
N ASN A 107 -2.57 -5.02 6.01
CA ASN A 107 -3.90 -5.60 6.19
C ASN A 107 -4.14 -6.86 5.35
N ALA A 108 -3.57 -6.95 4.15
CA ALA A 108 -3.62 -8.17 3.34
C ALA A 108 -2.83 -9.31 4.00
N ILE A 109 -1.64 -9.02 4.61
CA ILE A 109 -0.87 -10.00 5.40
C ILE A 109 -1.69 -10.50 6.59
N LYS A 110 -2.35 -9.61 7.33
CA LYS A 110 -3.30 -9.96 8.39
C LYS A 110 -4.43 -10.87 7.90
N GLN A 111 -4.79 -10.80 6.61
CA GLN A 111 -5.79 -11.63 5.93
C GLN A 111 -5.18 -12.78 5.12
N ASN A 112 -3.98 -13.22 5.50
CA ASN A 112 -3.25 -14.36 4.95
C ASN A 112 -2.62 -14.18 3.55
N LEU A 113 -2.31 -12.96 3.11
CA LEU A 113 -1.40 -12.77 1.97
C LEU A 113 -0.09 -13.50 2.22
N GLN A 114 0.27 -14.41 1.30
CA GLN A 114 1.46 -15.25 1.42
C GLN A 114 2.68 -14.55 0.81
N VAL A 115 3.49 -13.92 1.65
CA VAL A 115 4.76 -13.29 1.29
C VAL A 115 5.81 -13.58 2.37
N LYS A 116 7.10 -13.62 1.99
CA LYS A 116 8.19 -13.91 2.93
C LYS A 116 8.62 -12.68 3.72
N LYS A 117 8.46 -11.49 3.19
CA LYS A 117 8.76 -10.19 3.79
C LYS A 117 7.91 -9.09 3.17
N ALA A 118 7.89 -7.93 3.77
CA ALA A 118 7.22 -6.76 3.21
C ALA A 118 8.07 -5.49 3.37
N VAL A 119 7.83 -4.53 2.49
CA VAL A 119 8.39 -3.17 2.58
C VAL A 119 7.23 -2.18 2.52
N ILE A 120 7.16 -1.26 3.47
CA ILE A 120 6.19 -0.18 3.48
C ILE A 120 6.91 1.17 3.47
N ILE A 121 6.47 2.06 2.58
CA ILE A 121 7.13 3.35 2.33
C ILE A 121 6.12 4.47 2.54
N GLY A 122 6.41 5.43 3.43
CA GLY A 122 5.54 6.57 3.70
C GLY A 122 4.12 6.18 4.13
N SER A 123 3.97 5.05 4.84
CA SER A 123 2.66 4.51 5.19
C SER A 123 2.03 5.27 6.36
N GLY A 124 0.73 5.55 6.28
CA GLY A 124 -0.05 5.96 7.44
C GLY A 124 -0.24 4.81 8.43
N ASP A 125 -0.67 5.13 9.66
CA ASP A 125 -0.86 4.11 10.70
C ASP A 125 -2.29 4.06 11.25
N ILE A 126 -2.87 5.19 11.64
CA ILE A 126 -4.20 5.29 12.24
C ILE A 126 -5.17 5.90 11.23
N ILE A 127 -6.24 5.16 10.89
CA ILE A 127 -7.20 5.64 9.87
C ILE A 127 -7.94 6.90 10.33
N GLN A 128 -8.27 7.00 11.62
CA GLN A 128 -8.97 8.18 12.13
C GLN A 128 -8.11 9.44 11.95
N ASP A 129 -6.82 9.37 12.21
CA ASP A 129 -5.91 10.51 12.06
C ASP A 129 -5.81 10.95 10.58
N ILE A 130 -5.80 9.99 9.64
CA ILE A 130 -5.81 10.27 8.20
C ILE A 130 -7.11 10.99 7.79
N ILE A 131 -8.25 10.56 8.33
CA ILE A 131 -9.54 11.20 8.07
C ILE A 131 -9.59 12.61 8.67
N ASP A 132 -9.13 12.76 9.91
CA ASP A 132 -9.15 14.04 10.61
C ASP A 132 -8.24 15.06 9.92
N ASP A 133 -7.04 14.63 9.45
CA ASP A 133 -6.16 15.44 8.63
C ASP A 133 -6.80 15.85 7.29
N PHE A 134 -7.46 14.92 6.62
CA PHE A 134 -8.20 15.20 5.38
C PHE A 134 -9.33 16.21 5.59
N ILE A 135 -10.13 16.05 6.67
CA ILE A 135 -11.20 16.99 7.05
C ILE A 135 -10.61 18.37 7.36
N CYS A 136 -9.49 18.42 8.05
CA CYS A 136 -8.76 19.65 8.37
C CYS A 136 -8.25 20.36 7.09
N LYS A 137 -7.62 19.63 6.18
CA LYS A 137 -7.14 20.15 4.88
C LYS A 137 -8.27 20.73 4.01
N LEU A 138 -9.46 20.14 4.11
CA LEU A 138 -10.67 20.67 3.46
C LEU A 138 -11.33 21.83 4.20
N GLN A 139 -10.80 22.25 5.36
CA GLN A 139 -11.37 23.29 6.22
C GLN A 139 -12.82 22.98 6.67
N LEU A 140 -13.15 21.70 6.80
CA LEU A 140 -14.45 21.24 7.28
C LEU A 140 -14.45 21.11 8.82
N ARG A 141 -15.66 21.13 9.41
CA ARG A 141 -15.82 20.94 10.84
C ARG A 141 -15.43 19.51 11.25
N PRO A 142 -14.73 19.29 12.39
CA PRO A 142 -14.26 17.96 12.83
C PRO A 142 -15.36 16.89 12.93
N GLU A 143 -16.60 17.30 13.19
CA GLU A 143 -17.76 16.38 13.25
C GLU A 143 -17.98 15.57 11.97
N TYR A 144 -17.49 16.07 10.80
CA TYR A 144 -17.58 15.32 9.55
C TYR A 144 -16.66 14.10 9.53
N GLY A 145 -15.51 14.14 10.21
CA GLY A 145 -14.65 12.96 10.40
C GLY A 145 -15.39 11.85 11.16
N ILE A 146 -16.08 12.21 12.24
CA ILE A 146 -16.89 11.26 13.02
C ILE A 146 -18.04 10.69 12.18
N LYS A 147 -18.74 11.54 11.42
CA LYS A 147 -19.82 11.09 10.52
C LYS A 147 -19.33 10.15 9.45
N LEU A 148 -18.16 10.43 8.86
CA LEU A 148 -17.54 9.59 7.84
C LEU A 148 -17.21 8.22 8.43
N ARG A 149 -16.54 8.16 9.57
CA ARG A 149 -16.26 6.91 10.28
C ARG A 149 -17.54 6.11 10.54
N ASN A 150 -18.55 6.73 11.14
CA ASN A 150 -19.80 6.04 11.46
C ASN A 150 -20.51 5.51 10.20
N HIS A 151 -20.44 6.26 9.08
CA HIS A 151 -20.96 5.81 7.80
C HIS A 151 -20.23 4.57 7.28
N PHE A 152 -18.89 4.57 7.35
CA PHE A 152 -18.08 3.42 6.97
C PHE A 152 -18.40 2.19 7.81
N GLU A 153 -18.42 2.34 9.13
CA GLU A 153 -18.71 1.24 10.06
C GLU A 153 -20.11 0.65 9.84
N ALA A 154 -21.11 1.51 9.60
CA ALA A 154 -22.47 1.05 9.28
C ALA A 154 -22.57 0.34 7.92
N LYS A 155 -21.80 0.79 6.92
CA LYS A 155 -21.87 0.25 5.55
C LYS A 155 -21.11 -1.05 5.38
N PHE A 156 -19.92 -1.18 6.00
CA PHE A 156 -19.01 -2.31 5.76
C PHE A 156 -18.94 -3.29 6.94
N GLY A 157 -19.54 -2.94 8.08
CA GLY A 157 -19.43 -3.71 9.31
C GLY A 157 -18.06 -3.58 9.98
N GLY A 158 -17.97 -3.90 11.25
CA GLY A 158 -16.71 -3.81 11.99
C GLY A 158 -16.31 -2.37 12.34
N LYS A 159 -15.17 -2.24 13.02
CA LYS A 159 -14.61 -0.93 13.37
C LYS A 159 -13.62 -0.51 12.30
N MET A 160 -13.72 0.72 11.85
CA MET A 160 -12.78 1.28 10.86
C MET A 160 -11.33 1.22 11.35
N ASP A 161 -11.09 1.41 12.65
CA ASP A 161 -9.79 1.28 13.27
C ASP A 161 -9.17 -0.13 13.16
N ASP A 162 -9.97 -1.17 12.94
CA ASP A 162 -9.46 -2.54 12.73
C ASP A 162 -8.60 -2.65 11.46
N TYR A 163 -8.72 -1.70 10.55
CA TYR A 163 -7.90 -1.56 9.35
C TYR A 163 -6.70 -0.62 9.52
N SER A 164 -6.50 -0.01 10.71
CA SER A 164 -5.30 0.77 11.01
C SER A 164 -4.05 -0.08 10.91
N ALA A 165 -2.97 0.50 10.35
CA ALA A 165 -1.76 -0.27 10.05
C ALA A 165 -1.07 -0.79 11.32
N TYR A 166 -1.13 -0.06 12.45
CA TYR A 166 -0.56 -0.53 13.71
C TYR A 166 -1.24 -1.83 14.19
N LYS A 167 -2.56 -1.98 14.02
CA LYS A 167 -3.28 -3.22 14.36
C LYS A 167 -2.96 -4.37 13.41
N ALA A 168 -2.74 -4.07 12.15
CA ALA A 168 -2.28 -5.07 11.19
C ALA A 168 -0.84 -5.50 11.51
N ALA A 169 0.02 -4.57 11.91
CA ALA A 169 1.39 -4.81 12.35
C ALA A 169 1.46 -5.78 13.53
N GLU A 170 0.58 -5.68 14.53
CA GLU A 170 0.49 -6.63 15.66
C GLU A 170 0.27 -8.09 15.23
N LYS A 171 -0.36 -8.30 14.08
CA LYS A 171 -0.67 -9.61 13.50
C LYS A 171 0.34 -10.07 12.45
N THR A 172 1.31 -9.23 12.12
CA THR A 172 2.32 -9.52 11.10
C THR A 172 3.49 -10.29 11.72
N GLU A 173 3.70 -11.52 11.24
CA GLU A 173 4.74 -12.43 11.75
C GLU A 173 6.02 -12.38 10.91
N ILE A 174 5.96 -11.85 9.70
CA ILE A 174 7.08 -11.79 8.76
C ILE A 174 7.92 -10.52 8.96
N PRO A 175 9.18 -10.50 8.52
CA PRO A 175 10.01 -9.30 8.54
C PRO A 175 9.42 -8.18 7.70
N VAL A 176 9.42 -6.96 8.24
CA VAL A 176 8.95 -5.75 7.54
C VAL A 176 10.02 -4.66 7.60
N LEU A 177 10.40 -4.12 6.44
CA LEU A 177 11.17 -2.90 6.33
C LEU A 177 10.21 -1.70 6.26
N VAL A 178 10.35 -0.78 7.21
CA VAL A 178 9.59 0.48 7.26
C VAL A 178 10.49 1.60 6.77
N ILE A 179 10.14 2.24 5.66
CA ILE A 179 10.88 3.38 5.08
C ILE A 179 9.99 4.63 5.18
N HIS A 180 10.54 5.73 5.71
CA HIS A 180 9.79 6.98 5.82
C HIS A 180 10.73 8.17 5.74
N ASP A 181 10.25 9.28 5.18
CA ASP A 181 11.00 10.55 5.19
C ASP A 181 10.55 11.42 6.36
N LYS A 182 11.51 12.02 7.08
CA LYS A 182 11.15 12.88 8.23
C LYS A 182 10.41 14.16 7.83
N ASP A 183 10.60 14.60 6.58
CA ASP A 183 9.99 15.80 6.01
C ASP A 183 8.79 15.46 5.11
N ASP A 184 8.12 14.34 5.39
CA ASP A 184 6.89 13.95 4.72
C ASP A 184 5.72 14.81 5.22
N ASP A 185 5.21 15.68 4.34
CA ASP A 185 4.10 16.61 4.63
C ASP A 185 2.71 15.95 4.45
N ASP A 186 2.66 14.78 3.81
CA ASP A 186 1.40 14.05 3.62
C ASP A 186 1.11 13.10 4.77
N VAL A 187 2.14 12.41 5.28
CA VAL A 187 2.05 11.45 6.39
C VAL A 187 3.19 11.69 7.38
N SER A 188 2.86 12.01 8.62
CA SER A 188 3.87 12.23 9.66
C SER A 188 4.75 11.00 9.88
N VAL A 189 6.07 11.20 9.99
CA VAL A 189 7.06 10.15 10.34
C VAL A 189 6.72 9.40 11.64
N LYS A 190 5.89 9.98 12.51
CA LYS A 190 5.39 9.31 13.72
C LYS A 190 4.63 8.02 13.38
N ALA A 191 3.97 7.97 12.23
CA ALA A 191 3.30 6.77 11.75
C ALA A 191 4.28 5.60 11.57
N ALA A 192 5.45 5.85 10.99
CA ALA A 192 6.49 4.83 10.81
C ALA A 192 6.96 4.26 12.15
N TYR A 193 7.25 5.11 13.12
CA TYR A 193 7.65 4.66 14.47
C TYR A 193 6.54 3.90 15.18
N ASN A 194 5.28 4.33 15.03
CA ASN A 194 4.15 3.63 15.63
C ASN A 194 3.95 2.24 15.00
N ILE A 195 4.02 2.12 13.67
CA ILE A 195 3.94 0.83 12.99
C ILE A 195 5.10 -0.07 13.43
N GLN A 196 6.33 0.44 13.41
CA GLN A 196 7.52 -0.32 13.84
C GLN A 196 7.37 -0.88 15.26
N LYS A 197 6.89 -0.08 16.19
CA LYS A 197 6.68 -0.49 17.58
C LYS A 197 5.73 -1.69 17.73
N HIS A 198 4.78 -1.86 16.80
CA HIS A 198 3.79 -2.94 16.85
C HIS A 198 4.18 -4.15 15.98
N LEU A 199 5.22 -4.04 15.13
CA LEU A 199 5.75 -5.16 14.37
C LEU A 199 6.64 -6.05 15.24
N LYS A 200 6.53 -7.37 15.06
CA LYS A 200 7.37 -8.35 15.77
C LYS A 200 8.80 -8.41 15.24
N GLN A 201 8.95 -8.25 13.92
CA GLN A 201 10.24 -8.29 13.23
C GLN A 201 10.27 -7.12 12.24
N SER A 202 11.08 -6.10 12.52
CA SER A 202 11.13 -4.93 11.66
C SER A 202 12.48 -4.22 11.68
N GLU A 203 12.79 -3.64 10.55
CA GLU A 203 13.83 -2.62 10.40
C GLU A 203 13.16 -1.30 10.02
N ILE A 204 13.78 -0.19 10.39
CA ILE A 204 13.30 1.14 10.03
C ILE A 204 14.40 1.94 9.36
N MET A 205 14.08 2.59 8.26
CA MET A 205 14.94 3.53 7.57
C MET A 205 14.24 4.88 7.49
N ILE A 206 14.85 5.91 8.08
CA ILE A 206 14.37 7.28 8.01
C ILE A 206 15.28 8.08 7.09
N THR A 207 14.69 8.68 6.05
CA THR A 207 15.35 9.61 5.15
C THR A 207 15.03 11.06 5.49
N GLU A 208 15.67 12.00 4.81
CA GLU A 208 15.51 13.44 5.03
C GLU A 208 15.47 14.19 3.69
N GLY A 209 14.55 15.15 3.56
CA GLY A 209 14.44 16.05 2.40
C GLY A 209 13.80 15.44 1.15
N LEU A 210 13.29 14.22 1.22
CA LEU A 210 12.66 13.54 0.08
C LEU A 210 11.14 13.73 0.08
N GLY A 211 10.52 13.79 1.26
CA GLY A 211 9.08 13.88 1.42
C GLY A 211 8.35 12.63 0.90
N HIS A 212 7.03 12.73 0.78
CA HIS A 212 6.14 11.59 0.52
C HIS A 212 6.35 10.87 -0.81
N ARG A 213 6.84 11.56 -1.84
CA ARG A 213 6.87 11.02 -3.21
C ARG A 213 8.26 10.84 -3.78
N LYS A 214 9.20 11.76 -3.50
CA LYS A 214 10.57 11.66 -4.05
C LYS A 214 11.30 10.44 -3.50
N ILE A 215 10.97 10.00 -2.29
CA ILE A 215 11.49 8.79 -1.65
C ILE A 215 11.34 7.55 -2.52
N LEU A 216 10.32 7.47 -3.38
CA LEU A 216 10.10 6.35 -4.32
C LEU A 216 11.13 6.30 -5.47
N GLY A 217 11.89 7.36 -5.65
CA GLY A 217 12.93 7.45 -6.67
C GLY A 217 14.33 7.62 -6.09
N ASP A 218 14.48 7.61 -4.77
CA ASP A 218 15.76 7.75 -4.10
C ASP A 218 16.56 6.44 -4.18
N GLU A 219 17.80 6.55 -4.66
CA GLU A 219 18.66 5.37 -4.89
C GLU A 219 18.98 4.65 -3.59
N THR A 220 19.23 5.38 -2.50
CA THR A 220 19.56 4.79 -1.20
C THR A 220 18.34 4.05 -0.62
N ALA A 221 17.15 4.63 -0.70
CA ALA A 221 15.93 3.97 -0.26
C ALA A 221 15.66 2.70 -1.08
N ILE A 222 15.85 2.76 -2.39
CA ILE A 222 15.62 1.62 -3.30
C ILE A 222 16.62 0.49 -3.07
N GLN A 223 17.90 0.79 -2.83
CA GLN A 223 18.95 -0.21 -2.57
C GLN A 223 18.74 -1.00 -1.27
N ASN A 224 17.92 -0.49 -0.34
CA ASN A 224 17.59 -1.18 0.91
C ASN A 224 16.36 -2.09 0.78
N ILE A 225 15.65 -2.07 -0.33
CA ILE A 225 14.49 -2.93 -0.62
C ILE A 225 14.96 -4.32 -1.08
#